data_f0c7baa1c0ac8266032e8ee23b42deab
#
_entry.id   f0c7baa1c0ac8266032e8ee23b42deab
#
_cell.length_a   1.000
_cell.length_b   1.000
_cell.length_c   1.000
_cell.angle_alpha   90.00
_cell.angle_beta   90.00
_cell.angle_gamma   90.00
#
_symmetry.space_group_name_H-M   'P 1'
#
loop_
_entity.id
_entity.type
_entity.pdbx_description
1 polymer ?
#
loop_
_entity_poly.entity_id
_entity_poly.type
_entity_poly.pdbx_seq_one_letter_code
_entity_poly.pdbx_strand_id
1 'polypeptide(L)'
;MTGSTFLARRTLLAAPALLALPAFARAATPATGAGPIAIVLNSGGATISIIDMATRKVLREEPTYREPSHWALTPDHKKLLVADASGNAIFFLDPATGAELGHKLIPDPYQLWFSPDGQYLTVTCLRLNHVDVYHAATLTLAHRFKVGEMPSHLTYTPDSRTVFASMQQSGTVVAIDLVTMTPRWTAPVGKTPAGVMWHDEVVLAAIMGSDHVAVLDPASGRITRTILTDKGAHNIFLTPDRAHIYVTNRVAGSLTVIDARTLGFHKRIPMPGGPDDLCFAPDGKAWIALRFASRVGVYDPKTDATDHIPVGRSPHGIFISTLLTDRPALAAMKLA
;
A
#
# COMPACT_ATOMS: atom_id res chain seq x y z
N MET A 1 27.36 53.94 61.93
CA MET A 1 28.14 53.90 60.69
C MET A 1 27.95 52.47 60.11
N THR A 2 27.00 52.26 59.25
CA THR A 2 26.84 50.96 58.54
C THR A 2 26.26 51.30 57.19
N GLY A 3 27.09 51.18 56.17
CA GLY A 3 26.68 51.41 54.78
C GLY A 3 25.99 50.20 54.22
N SER A 4 24.82 50.40 53.67
CA SER A 4 24.05 49.40 52.95
C SER A 4 24.22 49.56 51.44
N THR A 5 24.82 48.58 50.81
CA THR A 5 25.03 48.50 49.37
C THR A 5 23.83 47.83 48.70
N PHE A 6 23.09 48.56 47.86
CA PHE A 6 22.03 48.04 47.02
C PHE A 6 22.64 47.36 45.78
N LEU A 7 22.41 46.04 45.62
CA LEU A 7 22.68 45.29 44.38
C LEU A 7 21.48 45.40 43.46
N ALA A 8 21.67 46.05 42.32
CA ALA A 8 20.69 46.12 41.25
C ALA A 8 20.66 44.77 40.50
N ARG A 9 19.53 44.09 40.54
CA ARG A 9 19.24 42.91 39.70
C ARG A 9 18.96 43.37 38.25
N ARG A 10 19.83 43.02 37.33
CA ARG A 10 19.58 43.13 35.89
C ARG A 10 18.72 41.95 35.44
N THR A 11 17.50 42.23 35.06
CA THR A 11 16.58 41.28 34.41
C THR A 11 17.00 41.14 32.94
N LEU A 12 17.56 40.00 32.56
CA LEU A 12 17.74 39.65 31.16
C LEU A 12 16.39 39.18 30.57
N LEU A 13 15.85 39.99 29.69
CA LEU A 13 14.74 39.61 28.83
C LEU A 13 15.29 38.72 27.71
N ALA A 14 15.02 37.41 27.77
CA ALA A 14 15.30 36.50 26.68
C ALA A 14 14.14 36.65 25.65
N ALA A 15 14.49 37.14 24.47
CA ALA A 15 13.58 37.15 23.33
C ALA A 15 13.42 35.70 22.78
N PRO A 16 12.21 35.24 22.43
CA PRO A 16 12.06 33.95 21.80
C PRO A 16 12.63 34.01 20.37
N ALA A 17 13.61 33.19 20.08
CA ALA A 17 14.06 32.94 18.73
C ALA A 17 12.96 32.17 17.98
N LEU A 18 12.29 32.82 17.05
CA LEU A 18 11.49 32.17 16.04
C LEU A 18 12.43 31.34 15.13
N LEU A 19 12.44 30.04 15.31
CA LEU A 19 13.02 29.12 14.34
C LEU A 19 12.15 29.15 13.08
N ALA A 20 12.57 29.93 12.09
CA ALA A 20 12.01 29.88 10.74
C ALA A 20 12.37 28.50 10.14
N LEU A 21 11.38 27.64 9.97
CA LEU A 21 11.51 26.43 9.18
C LEU A 21 11.78 26.85 7.72
N PRO A 22 12.78 26.25 7.05
CA PRO A 22 13.01 26.57 5.65
C PRO A 22 11.81 26.12 4.84
N ALA A 23 11.11 27.04 4.20
CA ALA A 23 10.15 26.78 3.18
C ALA A 23 10.89 26.22 1.95
N PHE A 24 10.86 24.91 1.76
CA PHE A 24 11.30 24.29 0.51
C PHE A 24 10.20 24.51 -0.55
N ALA A 25 10.14 25.71 -1.08
CA ALA A 25 9.48 25.95 -2.35
C ALA A 25 10.44 25.50 -3.46
N ARG A 26 10.43 24.21 -3.79
CA ARG A 26 11.08 23.71 -4.99
C ARG A 26 10.06 23.72 -6.11
N ALA A 27 10.24 24.62 -7.06
CA ALA A 27 9.50 24.56 -8.32
C ALA A 27 9.82 23.20 -8.98
N ALA A 28 8.83 22.31 -9.04
CA ALA A 28 8.92 21.07 -9.77
C ALA A 28 9.08 21.43 -11.24
N THR A 29 10.24 21.19 -11.82
CA THR A 29 10.41 21.19 -13.26
C THR A 29 9.62 19.98 -13.78
N PRO A 30 8.58 20.14 -14.61
CA PRO A 30 7.90 19.01 -15.18
C PRO A 30 8.89 18.23 -16.03
N ALA A 31 9.21 17.00 -15.62
CA ALA A 31 9.91 16.07 -16.48
C ALA A 31 8.96 15.74 -17.62
N THR A 32 9.20 16.31 -18.79
CA THR A 32 8.48 16.00 -20.04
C THR A 32 8.97 14.66 -20.56
N GLY A 33 8.71 13.59 -19.84
CA GLY A 33 8.72 12.23 -20.38
C GLY A 33 7.37 12.02 -21.07
N ALA A 34 7.35 11.95 -22.38
CA ALA A 34 6.12 11.77 -23.15
C ALA A 34 5.54 10.34 -23.07
N GLY A 35 5.97 9.52 -22.10
CA GLY A 35 5.62 8.11 -21.97
C GLY A 35 5.09 7.73 -20.59
N PRO A 36 4.62 6.48 -20.45
CA PRO A 36 4.13 5.96 -19.17
C PRO A 36 5.24 5.89 -18.12
N ILE A 37 4.87 6.12 -16.86
CA ILE A 37 5.77 6.10 -15.70
C ILE A 37 5.38 5.03 -14.70
N ALA A 38 6.36 4.57 -13.94
CA ALA A 38 6.13 3.84 -12.68
C ALA A 38 6.49 4.73 -11.48
N ILE A 39 5.67 4.67 -10.44
CA ILE A 39 5.82 5.39 -9.17
C ILE A 39 6.09 4.34 -8.10
N VAL A 40 7.28 4.39 -7.49
CA VAL A 40 7.73 3.40 -6.52
C VAL A 40 7.90 4.05 -5.15
N LEU A 41 7.25 3.48 -4.14
CA LEU A 41 7.21 4.00 -2.79
C LEU A 41 8.35 3.40 -1.96
N ASN A 42 9.39 4.18 -1.68
CA ASN A 42 10.59 3.73 -0.98
C ASN A 42 10.45 3.94 0.54
N SER A 43 9.76 3.01 1.21
CA SER A 43 9.39 3.13 2.63
C SER A 43 10.59 3.39 3.56
N GLY A 44 11.71 2.72 3.33
CA GLY A 44 12.92 2.90 4.15
C GLY A 44 13.78 4.10 3.75
N GLY A 45 13.47 4.73 2.60
CA GLY A 45 14.17 5.89 2.08
C GLY A 45 13.44 7.22 2.32
N ALA A 46 12.16 7.17 2.70
CA ALA A 46 11.28 8.33 2.77
C ALA A 46 11.23 9.09 1.44
N THR A 47 11.22 8.37 0.31
CA THR A 47 11.17 8.92 -1.04
C THR A 47 10.21 8.16 -1.94
N ILE A 48 9.89 8.78 -3.07
CA ILE A 48 9.16 8.16 -4.19
C ILE A 48 10.07 8.24 -5.40
N SER A 49 10.36 7.09 -6.05
CA SER A 49 11.09 7.06 -7.32
C SER A 49 10.11 7.11 -8.48
N ILE A 50 10.32 8.04 -9.41
CA ILE A 50 9.55 8.13 -10.66
C ILE A 50 10.42 7.56 -11.77
N ILE A 51 9.92 6.52 -12.44
CA ILE A 51 10.66 5.75 -13.45
C ILE A 51 9.99 5.94 -14.82
N ASP A 52 10.75 6.23 -15.86
CA ASP A 52 10.28 6.08 -17.23
C ASP A 52 10.20 4.59 -17.60
N MET A 53 9.00 4.11 -17.94
CA MET A 53 8.77 2.68 -18.18
C MET A 53 9.43 2.19 -19.48
N ALA A 54 9.59 3.06 -20.49
CA ALA A 54 10.18 2.70 -21.77
C ALA A 54 11.71 2.55 -21.67
N THR A 55 12.37 3.49 -21.00
CA THR A 55 13.84 3.49 -20.86
C THR A 55 14.29 2.75 -19.59
N ARG A 56 13.39 2.48 -18.64
CA ARG A 56 13.67 1.87 -17.34
C ARG A 56 14.65 2.68 -16.48
N LYS A 57 14.67 3.99 -16.65
CA LYS A 57 15.52 4.91 -15.89
C LYS A 57 14.70 5.66 -14.86
N VAL A 58 15.27 5.82 -13.67
CA VAL A 58 14.71 6.74 -12.66
C VAL A 58 14.88 8.16 -13.18
N LEU A 59 13.77 8.86 -13.39
CA LEU A 59 13.74 10.24 -13.83
C LEU A 59 14.06 11.20 -12.70
N ARG A 60 13.51 10.92 -11.50
CA ARG A 60 13.70 11.70 -10.28
C ARG A 60 13.25 10.93 -9.06
N GLU A 61 13.68 11.40 -7.89
CA GLU A 61 13.15 11.01 -6.59
C GLU A 61 12.49 12.22 -5.92
N GLU A 62 11.31 12.00 -5.35
CA GLU A 62 10.58 13.02 -4.59
C GLU A 62 10.56 12.62 -3.10
N PRO A 63 10.82 13.55 -2.17
CA PRO A 63 10.79 13.25 -0.75
C PRO A 63 9.35 13.07 -0.25
N THR A 64 9.16 12.20 0.74
CA THR A 64 7.98 12.13 1.59
C THR A 64 8.36 12.43 3.03
N TYR A 65 7.41 12.30 3.98
CA TYR A 65 7.76 12.58 5.37
C TYR A 65 8.60 11.48 6.00
N ARG A 66 8.18 10.19 5.89
CA ARG A 66 8.91 9.09 6.55
C ARG A 66 8.79 7.72 5.93
N GLU A 67 7.57 7.24 5.63
CA GLU A 67 7.33 5.84 5.28
C GLU A 67 6.20 5.73 4.26
N PRO A 68 6.44 6.11 2.99
CA PRO A 68 5.45 5.88 1.93
C PRO A 68 5.27 4.36 1.75
N SER A 69 4.04 3.87 1.88
CA SER A 69 3.76 2.43 1.94
C SER A 69 2.87 1.96 0.79
N HIS A 70 1.62 2.38 0.78
CA HIS A 70 0.62 1.94 -0.19
C HIS A 70 0.00 3.12 -0.91
N TRP A 71 -0.73 2.82 -1.97
CA TRP A 71 -1.39 3.81 -2.81
C TRP A 71 -2.84 3.43 -3.09
N ALA A 72 -3.66 4.42 -3.44
CA ALA A 72 -4.99 4.23 -4.01
C ALA A 72 -5.25 5.29 -5.09
N LEU A 73 -5.81 4.87 -6.22
CA LEU A 73 -6.26 5.79 -7.26
C LEU A 73 -7.68 6.28 -6.92
N THR A 74 -7.92 7.60 -6.98
CA THR A 74 -9.27 8.15 -6.77
C THR A 74 -10.26 7.59 -7.80
N PRO A 75 -11.57 7.50 -7.48
CA PRO A 75 -12.58 6.95 -8.39
C PRO A 75 -12.65 7.66 -9.75
N ASP A 76 -12.34 8.97 -9.78
CA ASP A 76 -12.26 9.77 -11.02
C ASP A 76 -10.90 9.68 -11.73
N HIS A 77 -9.95 8.91 -11.20
CA HIS A 77 -8.58 8.69 -11.67
C HIS A 77 -7.72 9.97 -11.76
N LYS A 78 -8.09 11.04 -11.09
CA LYS A 78 -7.35 12.31 -11.16
C LYS A 78 -6.24 12.44 -10.14
N LYS A 79 -6.27 11.65 -9.06
CA LYS A 79 -5.26 11.68 -8.01
C LYS A 79 -4.84 10.27 -7.61
N LEU A 80 -3.56 10.09 -7.42
CA LEU A 80 -2.99 8.95 -6.74
C LEU A 80 -2.74 9.35 -5.28
N LEU A 81 -3.41 8.69 -4.36
CA LEU A 81 -3.19 8.84 -2.93
C LEU A 81 -2.05 7.93 -2.51
N VAL A 82 -1.08 8.46 -1.78
CA VAL A 82 0.04 7.70 -1.21
C VAL A 82 0.02 7.84 0.30
N ALA A 83 -0.14 6.71 0.99
CA ALA A 83 -0.06 6.65 2.43
C ALA A 83 1.39 6.76 2.91
N ASP A 84 1.69 7.73 3.76
CA ASP A 84 2.95 7.83 4.50
C ASP A 84 2.68 7.48 5.97
N ALA A 85 2.86 6.20 6.28
CA ALA A 85 2.40 5.62 7.53
C ALA A 85 3.02 6.28 8.76
N SER A 86 4.33 6.30 8.86
CA SER A 86 5.04 6.95 9.98
C SER A 86 5.09 8.48 9.86
N GLY A 87 4.82 9.03 8.68
CA GLY A 87 4.72 10.47 8.44
C GLY A 87 3.37 11.05 8.82
N ASN A 88 2.36 10.20 9.09
CA ASN A 88 0.99 10.61 9.43
C ASN A 88 0.36 11.49 8.35
N ALA A 89 0.53 11.13 7.08
CA ALA A 89 0.03 11.91 5.96
C ALA A 89 -0.44 11.00 4.80
N ILE A 90 -1.36 11.51 4.02
CA ILE A 90 -1.67 11.00 2.69
C ILE A 90 -1.26 12.08 1.68
N PHE A 91 -0.29 11.77 0.83
CA PHE A 91 0.10 12.62 -0.29
C PHE A 91 -0.85 12.41 -1.46
N PHE A 92 -1.12 13.48 -2.19
CA PHE A 92 -1.87 13.46 -3.43
C PHE A 92 -0.91 13.71 -4.58
N LEU A 93 -0.81 12.78 -5.50
CA LEU A 93 0.04 12.89 -6.67
C LEU A 93 -0.82 12.93 -7.94
N ASP A 94 -0.31 13.59 -8.95
CA ASP A 94 -0.80 13.42 -10.32
C ASP A 94 -0.40 12.02 -10.79
N PRO A 95 -1.34 11.12 -11.14
CA PRO A 95 -1.02 9.73 -11.46
C PRO A 95 -0.30 9.56 -12.80
N ALA A 96 -0.33 10.55 -13.70
CA ALA A 96 0.35 10.51 -14.99
C ALA A 96 1.79 11.01 -14.92
N THR A 97 2.09 11.91 -13.98
CA THR A 97 3.40 12.57 -13.90
C THR A 97 4.14 12.28 -12.58
N GLY A 98 3.43 11.83 -11.55
CA GLY A 98 3.97 11.67 -10.20
C GLY A 98 4.22 13.00 -9.47
N ALA A 99 3.77 14.14 -10.01
CA ALA A 99 3.92 15.43 -9.36
C ALA A 99 3.04 15.52 -8.10
N GLU A 100 3.57 16.07 -7.01
CA GLU A 100 2.78 16.31 -5.81
C GLU A 100 1.74 17.42 -6.06
N LEU A 101 0.48 17.13 -5.73
CA LEU A 101 -0.66 18.03 -5.77
C LEU A 101 -1.03 18.58 -4.38
N GLY A 102 -0.38 18.08 -3.34
CA GLY A 102 -0.61 18.41 -1.95
C GLY A 102 -0.72 17.17 -1.07
N HIS A 103 -1.08 17.37 0.20
CA HIS A 103 -1.26 16.27 1.14
C HIS A 103 -2.31 16.62 2.20
N LYS A 104 -2.73 15.59 2.95
CA LYS A 104 -3.60 15.74 4.12
C LYS A 104 -3.00 14.95 5.28
N LEU A 105 -2.99 15.56 6.47
CA LEU A 105 -2.57 14.86 7.69
C LEU A 105 -3.67 13.89 8.11
N ILE A 106 -3.33 12.61 8.13
CA ILE A 106 -4.16 11.50 8.61
C ILE A 106 -3.24 10.62 9.44
N PRO A 107 -3.59 10.32 10.70
CA PRO A 107 -2.72 9.54 11.58
C PRO A 107 -2.52 8.11 11.09
N ASP A 108 -1.26 7.67 10.98
CA ASP A 108 -0.82 6.29 10.73
C ASP A 108 -1.52 5.59 9.54
N PRO A 109 -1.66 6.22 8.36
CA PRO A 109 -2.27 5.57 7.21
C PRO A 109 -1.30 4.52 6.66
N TYR A 110 -1.69 3.25 6.67
CA TYR A 110 -0.82 2.17 6.15
C TYR A 110 -1.28 1.72 4.78
N GLN A 111 -2.37 0.96 4.68
CA GLN A 111 -3.04 0.71 3.40
C GLN A 111 -4.34 1.52 3.32
N LEU A 112 -4.69 1.92 2.13
CA LEU A 112 -5.90 2.67 1.84
C LEU A 112 -6.51 2.18 0.53
N TRP A 113 -7.84 2.10 0.48
CA TRP A 113 -8.53 1.72 -0.74
C TRP A 113 -9.94 2.31 -0.79
N PHE A 114 -10.38 2.70 -1.98
CA PHE A 114 -11.74 3.19 -2.17
C PHE A 114 -12.72 2.02 -2.31
N SER A 115 -13.91 2.18 -1.73
CA SER A 115 -15.01 1.26 -2.03
C SER A 115 -15.33 1.26 -3.53
N PRO A 116 -15.77 0.13 -4.12
CA PRO A 116 -16.07 0.06 -5.56
C PRO A 116 -17.04 1.11 -6.07
N ASP A 117 -18.02 1.54 -5.24
CA ASP A 117 -18.97 2.62 -5.54
C ASP A 117 -18.39 4.04 -5.37
N GLY A 118 -17.15 4.14 -4.86
CA GLY A 118 -16.45 5.41 -4.65
C GLY A 118 -16.99 6.27 -3.50
N GLN A 119 -17.87 5.75 -2.64
CA GLN A 119 -18.44 6.52 -1.53
C GLN A 119 -17.50 6.64 -0.33
N TYR A 120 -16.71 5.60 -0.06
CA TYR A 120 -15.82 5.52 1.09
C TYR A 120 -14.37 5.31 0.69
N LEU A 121 -13.46 5.82 1.50
CA LEU A 121 -12.06 5.45 1.57
C LEU A 121 -11.83 4.76 2.90
N THR A 122 -11.48 3.47 2.90
CA THR A 122 -11.05 2.78 4.12
C THR A 122 -9.54 2.84 4.24
N VAL A 123 -9.05 3.12 5.45
CA VAL A 123 -7.64 3.24 5.79
C VAL A 123 -7.35 2.33 6.97
N THR A 124 -6.38 1.43 6.83
CA THR A 124 -5.85 0.67 7.95
C THR A 124 -4.76 1.48 8.66
N CYS A 125 -4.87 1.62 9.98
CA CYS A 125 -3.92 2.37 10.81
C CYS A 125 -3.13 1.37 11.65
N LEU A 126 -1.98 0.94 11.11
CA LEU A 126 -1.22 -0.23 11.53
C LEU A 126 -0.80 -0.18 13.00
N ARG A 127 -0.21 0.96 13.44
CA ARG A 127 0.35 1.14 14.78
C ARG A 127 -0.68 1.64 15.79
N LEU A 128 -1.73 2.32 15.29
CA LEU A 128 -2.82 2.83 16.12
C LEU A 128 -3.93 1.81 16.34
N ASN A 129 -3.84 0.63 15.74
CA ASN A 129 -4.75 -0.50 15.94
C ASN A 129 -6.22 -0.17 15.64
N HIS A 130 -6.48 0.53 14.55
CA HIS A 130 -7.84 0.80 14.09
C HIS A 130 -7.97 0.82 12.56
N VAL A 131 -9.18 0.61 12.10
CA VAL A 131 -9.56 0.77 10.70
C VAL A 131 -10.49 1.98 10.63
N ASP A 132 -10.10 2.96 9.82
CA ASP A 132 -10.85 4.20 9.63
C ASP A 132 -11.59 4.16 8.30
N VAL A 133 -12.84 4.59 8.31
CA VAL A 133 -13.65 4.80 7.10
C VAL A 133 -13.90 6.30 6.95
N TYR A 134 -13.48 6.84 5.81
CA TYR A 134 -13.66 8.24 5.46
C TYR A 134 -14.68 8.38 4.33
N HIS A 135 -15.45 9.47 4.33
CA HIS A 135 -16.18 9.87 3.13
C HIS A 135 -15.20 10.23 2.02
N ALA A 136 -15.27 9.55 0.88
CA ALA A 136 -14.27 9.66 -0.20
C ALA A 136 -14.12 11.07 -0.75
N ALA A 137 -15.23 11.80 -0.91
CA ALA A 137 -15.25 13.15 -1.49
C ALA A 137 -14.55 14.22 -0.62
N THR A 138 -14.64 14.09 0.73
CA THR A 138 -14.18 15.12 1.68
C THR A 138 -13.00 14.69 2.51
N LEU A 139 -12.73 13.39 2.57
CA LEU A 139 -11.80 12.75 3.49
C LEU A 139 -12.08 13.14 4.95
N THR A 140 -13.36 13.27 5.31
CA THR A 140 -13.82 13.39 6.70
C THR A 140 -14.11 12.03 7.25
N LEU A 141 -13.71 11.78 8.50
CA LEU A 141 -13.91 10.49 9.16
C LEU A 141 -15.42 10.22 9.32
N ALA A 142 -15.89 9.10 8.75
CA ALA A 142 -17.24 8.60 8.91
C ALA A 142 -17.33 7.66 10.12
N HIS A 143 -16.38 6.73 10.26
CA HIS A 143 -16.36 5.78 11.36
C HIS A 143 -14.94 5.29 11.67
N ARG A 144 -14.69 4.87 12.93
CA ARG A 144 -13.44 4.25 13.37
C ARG A 144 -13.72 2.94 14.07
N PHE A 145 -13.08 1.86 13.61
CA PHE A 145 -13.21 0.52 14.17
C PHE A 145 -11.97 0.14 14.95
N LYS A 146 -12.16 -0.34 16.18
CA LYS A 146 -11.11 -1.01 16.98
C LYS A 146 -11.41 -2.50 17.01
N VAL A 147 -10.92 -3.23 16.00
CA VAL A 147 -11.33 -4.62 15.72
C VAL A 147 -10.18 -5.64 15.78
N GLY A 148 -8.99 -5.20 16.15
CA GLY A 148 -7.80 -6.04 16.27
C GLY A 148 -6.53 -5.23 16.29
N GLU A 149 -5.38 -5.91 16.38
CA GLU A 149 -4.07 -5.29 16.46
C GLU A 149 -3.30 -5.42 15.13
N MET A 150 -2.63 -4.34 14.75
CA MET A 150 -1.88 -4.18 13.51
C MET A 150 -2.75 -4.45 12.26
N PRO A 151 -3.84 -3.68 12.04
CA PRO A 151 -4.59 -3.75 10.79
C PRO A 151 -3.69 -3.39 9.62
N SER A 152 -3.67 -4.23 8.59
CA SER A 152 -2.67 -4.16 7.53
C SER A 152 -3.32 -3.96 6.16
N HIS A 153 -3.78 -5.02 5.52
CA HIS A 153 -4.35 -4.97 4.17
C HIS A 153 -5.87 -5.11 4.22
N LEU A 154 -6.51 -4.62 3.17
CA LEU A 154 -7.97 -4.64 3.06
C LEU A 154 -8.44 -4.91 1.62
N THR A 155 -9.64 -5.46 1.48
CA THR A 155 -10.37 -5.64 0.23
C THR A 155 -11.86 -5.47 0.45
N TYR A 156 -12.62 -5.26 -0.63
CA TYR A 156 -14.07 -5.08 -0.57
C TYR A 156 -14.83 -6.18 -1.30
N THR A 157 -16.09 -6.36 -0.92
CA THR A 157 -17.06 -7.00 -1.82
C THR A 157 -17.38 -6.09 -3.01
N PRO A 158 -17.68 -6.63 -4.19
CA PRO A 158 -18.00 -5.82 -5.38
C PRO A 158 -19.21 -4.89 -5.21
N ASP A 159 -20.13 -5.23 -4.30
CA ASP A 159 -21.31 -4.42 -3.97
C ASP A 159 -21.01 -3.27 -2.96
N SER A 160 -19.76 -3.10 -2.57
CA SER A 160 -19.30 -2.08 -1.60
C SER A 160 -19.87 -2.19 -0.19
N ARG A 161 -20.55 -3.30 0.15
CA ARG A 161 -21.24 -3.45 1.45
C ARG A 161 -20.35 -3.98 2.55
N THR A 162 -19.28 -4.69 2.20
CA THR A 162 -18.39 -5.30 3.19
C THR A 162 -16.94 -4.99 2.84
N VAL A 163 -16.16 -4.58 3.84
CA VAL A 163 -14.71 -4.53 3.77
C VAL A 163 -14.12 -5.61 4.67
N PHE A 164 -13.11 -6.32 4.15
CA PHE A 164 -12.32 -7.29 4.90
C PHE A 164 -10.95 -6.69 5.18
N ALA A 165 -10.44 -6.85 6.39
CA ALA A 165 -9.13 -6.37 6.76
C ALA A 165 -8.36 -7.43 7.57
N SER A 166 -7.07 -7.57 7.29
CA SER A 166 -6.16 -8.44 8.04
C SER A 166 -5.60 -7.71 9.25
N MET A 167 -5.50 -8.43 10.38
CA MET A 167 -4.94 -7.97 11.65
C MET A 167 -3.66 -8.77 11.93
N GLN A 168 -2.50 -8.21 11.57
CA GLN A 168 -1.23 -8.97 11.58
C GLN A 168 -0.87 -9.53 12.95
N GLN A 169 -0.98 -8.72 14.00
CA GLN A 169 -0.61 -9.15 15.35
C GLN A 169 -1.67 -10.03 15.98
N SER A 170 -2.95 -9.76 15.74
CA SER A 170 -4.06 -10.59 16.21
C SER A 170 -4.15 -11.93 15.50
N GLY A 171 -3.55 -12.10 14.32
CA GLY A 171 -3.65 -13.33 13.54
C GLY A 171 -5.05 -13.59 12.97
N THR A 172 -5.82 -12.52 12.70
CA THR A 172 -7.21 -12.61 12.29
C THR A 172 -7.49 -11.83 11.00
N VAL A 173 -8.59 -12.17 10.34
CA VAL A 173 -9.27 -11.32 9.36
C VAL A 173 -10.60 -10.90 9.97
N VAL A 174 -10.98 -9.64 9.76
CA VAL A 174 -12.26 -9.08 10.17
C VAL A 174 -13.08 -8.71 8.95
N ALA A 175 -14.39 -8.96 8.99
CA ALA A 175 -15.37 -8.41 8.05
C ALA A 175 -16.14 -7.28 8.72
N ILE A 176 -16.25 -6.15 8.05
CA ILE A 176 -16.97 -4.96 8.53
C ILE A 176 -18.09 -4.64 7.54
N ASP A 177 -19.30 -4.53 8.04
CA ASP A 177 -20.46 -4.07 7.29
C ASP A 177 -20.44 -2.54 7.19
N LEU A 178 -20.36 -2.02 5.98
CA LEU A 178 -20.30 -0.57 5.72
C LEU A 178 -21.68 0.10 5.66
N VAL A 179 -22.75 -0.68 5.64
CA VAL A 179 -24.12 -0.12 5.69
C VAL A 179 -24.51 0.17 7.13
N THR A 180 -24.24 -0.78 8.02
CA THR A 180 -24.56 -0.66 9.45
C THR A 180 -23.40 -0.06 10.26
N MET A 181 -22.22 0.06 9.68
CA MET A 181 -20.96 0.46 10.35
C MET A 181 -20.68 -0.39 11.58
N THR A 182 -20.77 -1.73 11.43
CA THR A 182 -20.50 -2.69 12.50
C THR A 182 -19.64 -3.87 12.02
N PRO A 183 -18.81 -4.46 12.87
CA PRO A 183 -18.14 -5.72 12.56
C PRO A 183 -19.17 -6.85 12.39
N ARG A 184 -19.02 -7.66 11.32
CA ARG A 184 -19.86 -8.85 11.08
C ARG A 184 -19.28 -10.08 11.75
N TRP A 185 -17.98 -10.30 11.58
CA TRP A 185 -17.23 -11.40 12.20
C TRP A 185 -15.75 -11.07 12.28
N THR A 186 -15.05 -11.78 13.15
CA THR A 186 -13.59 -11.84 13.26
C THR A 186 -13.17 -13.29 13.28
N ALA A 187 -12.31 -13.71 12.35
CA ALA A 187 -11.91 -15.10 12.19
C ALA A 187 -10.40 -15.28 12.36
N PRO A 188 -9.92 -16.24 13.18
CA PRO A 188 -8.51 -16.58 13.25
C PRO A 188 -8.07 -17.26 11.95
N VAL A 189 -6.96 -16.79 11.35
CA VAL A 189 -6.47 -17.29 10.05
C VAL A 189 -5.04 -17.79 10.11
N GLY A 190 -4.31 -17.54 11.17
CA GLY A 190 -2.90 -17.94 11.34
C GLY A 190 -2.00 -16.77 11.71
N LYS A 191 -0.70 -17.01 11.75
CA LYS A 191 0.28 -16.00 12.21
C LYS A 191 0.53 -14.93 11.15
N THR A 192 0.42 -13.68 11.54
CA THR A 192 0.79 -12.51 10.73
C THR A 192 0.11 -12.52 9.36
N PRO A 193 -1.23 -12.50 9.27
CA PRO A 193 -1.93 -12.31 8.01
C PRO A 193 -1.58 -10.94 7.43
N ALA A 194 -1.35 -10.87 6.12
CA ALA A 194 -1.00 -9.64 5.41
C ALA A 194 -2.01 -9.38 4.30
N GLY A 195 -1.66 -9.59 3.03
CA GLY A 195 -2.54 -9.33 1.90
C GLY A 195 -3.88 -10.05 2.00
N VAL A 196 -4.97 -9.34 1.68
CA VAL A 196 -6.30 -9.90 1.53
C VAL A 196 -6.88 -9.50 0.18
N MET A 197 -7.58 -10.42 -0.48
CA MET A 197 -8.17 -10.21 -1.80
C MET A 197 -9.53 -10.87 -1.90
N TRP A 198 -10.53 -10.12 -2.39
CA TRP A 198 -11.78 -10.70 -2.84
C TRP A 198 -11.59 -11.39 -4.20
N HIS A 199 -12.02 -12.64 -4.31
CA HIS A 199 -11.91 -13.40 -5.55
C HIS A 199 -13.06 -14.40 -5.68
N ASP A 200 -13.90 -14.22 -6.70
CA ASP A 200 -14.97 -15.14 -7.09
C ASP A 200 -15.74 -15.73 -5.88
N GLU A 201 -16.38 -14.87 -5.10
CA GLU A 201 -17.20 -15.18 -3.93
C GLU A 201 -16.45 -15.79 -2.72
N VAL A 202 -15.12 -15.68 -2.68
CA VAL A 202 -14.29 -16.03 -1.52
C VAL A 202 -13.36 -14.89 -1.13
N VAL A 203 -12.83 -14.95 0.09
CA VAL A 203 -11.76 -14.06 0.53
C VAL A 203 -10.47 -14.86 0.63
N LEU A 204 -9.45 -14.42 -0.07
CA LEU A 204 -8.09 -14.97 0.04
C LEU A 204 -7.30 -14.13 1.02
N ALA A 205 -6.57 -14.77 1.94
CA ALA A 205 -5.69 -14.08 2.87
C ALA A 205 -4.30 -14.72 2.85
N ALA A 206 -3.26 -13.93 2.58
CA ALA A 206 -1.87 -14.37 2.65
C ALA A 206 -1.41 -14.39 4.10
N ILE A 207 -0.99 -15.54 4.59
CA ILE A 207 -0.60 -15.75 5.98
C ILE A 207 0.91 -15.81 6.09
N MET A 208 1.54 -14.64 6.24
CA MET A 208 2.98 -14.46 6.13
C MET A 208 3.78 -15.28 7.16
N GLY A 209 3.28 -15.40 8.38
CA GLY A 209 3.93 -16.17 9.45
C GLY A 209 3.60 -17.67 9.45
N SER A 210 2.80 -18.15 8.48
CA SER A 210 2.39 -19.56 8.36
C SER A 210 2.49 -20.11 6.94
N ASP A 211 3.06 -19.33 6.01
CA ASP A 211 3.49 -19.73 4.67
C ASP A 211 2.38 -20.35 3.80
N HIS A 212 1.19 -19.75 3.81
CA HIS A 212 0.06 -20.21 2.99
C HIS A 212 -0.91 -19.06 2.67
N VAL A 213 -1.81 -19.32 1.73
CA VAL A 213 -3.02 -18.52 1.52
C VAL A 213 -4.21 -19.28 2.13
N ALA A 214 -4.94 -18.63 3.03
CA ALA A 214 -6.21 -19.12 3.53
C ALA A 214 -7.34 -18.67 2.60
N VAL A 215 -8.25 -19.58 2.26
CA VAL A 215 -9.48 -19.32 1.52
C VAL A 215 -10.62 -19.29 2.53
N LEU A 216 -11.30 -18.14 2.65
CA LEU A 216 -12.36 -17.94 3.64
C LEU A 216 -13.72 -17.81 2.96
N ASP A 217 -14.72 -18.38 3.60
CA ASP A 217 -16.12 -18.10 3.33
C ASP A 217 -16.45 -16.67 3.80
N PRO A 218 -16.91 -15.76 2.92
CA PRO A 218 -17.09 -14.35 3.28
C PRO A 218 -18.27 -14.10 4.23
N ALA A 219 -19.21 -15.03 4.32
CA ALA A 219 -20.37 -14.88 5.19
C ALA A 219 -20.03 -15.21 6.65
N SER A 220 -19.13 -16.17 6.88
CA SER A 220 -18.83 -16.70 8.22
C SER A 220 -17.37 -16.50 8.68
N GLY A 221 -16.45 -16.18 7.77
CA GLY A 221 -15.02 -16.16 8.06
C GLY A 221 -14.36 -17.53 8.21
N ARG A 222 -15.12 -18.63 7.98
CA ARG A 222 -14.58 -19.98 8.10
C ARG A 222 -13.57 -20.27 7.00
N ILE A 223 -12.40 -20.79 7.35
CA ILE A 223 -11.43 -21.28 6.38
C ILE A 223 -11.98 -22.53 5.71
N THR A 224 -12.15 -22.50 4.40
CA THR A 224 -12.64 -23.60 3.57
C THR A 224 -11.52 -24.39 2.91
N ARG A 225 -10.38 -23.73 2.68
CA ARG A 225 -9.21 -24.32 2.04
C ARG A 225 -7.93 -23.56 2.45
N THR A 226 -6.80 -24.26 2.40
CA THR A 226 -5.45 -23.71 2.56
C THR A 226 -4.63 -24.03 1.31
N ILE A 227 -3.93 -23.03 0.77
CA ILE A 227 -3.06 -23.17 -0.41
C ILE A 227 -1.63 -22.91 0.06
N LEU A 228 -0.77 -23.93 -0.01
CA LEU A 228 0.63 -23.79 0.41
C LEU A 228 1.39 -22.85 -0.53
N THR A 229 2.22 -22.00 0.06
CA THR A 229 3.11 -21.08 -0.64
C THR A 229 4.55 -21.32 -0.21
N ASP A 230 5.45 -20.42 -0.58
CA ASP A 230 6.77 -20.33 0.04
C ASP A 230 6.75 -19.46 1.29
N LYS A 231 7.90 -19.39 1.97
CA LYS A 231 8.04 -18.62 3.22
C LYS A 231 7.74 -17.14 3.03
N GLY A 232 6.85 -16.64 3.90
CA GLY A 232 6.52 -15.25 3.97
C GLY A 232 5.50 -14.79 2.92
N ALA A 233 4.42 -15.55 2.68
CA ALA A 233 3.30 -15.15 1.83
C ALA A 233 2.77 -13.78 2.25
N HIS A 234 3.01 -12.74 1.44
CA HIS A 234 2.79 -11.36 1.86
C HIS A 234 1.58 -10.72 1.19
N ASN A 235 1.56 -10.61 -0.13
CA ASN A 235 0.45 -9.98 -0.83
C ASN A 235 -0.03 -10.81 -2.01
N ILE A 236 -1.23 -10.52 -2.52
CA ILE A 236 -1.97 -11.34 -3.50
C ILE A 236 -2.42 -10.44 -4.64
N PHE A 237 -2.14 -10.85 -5.89
CA PHE A 237 -2.44 -10.06 -7.07
C PHE A 237 -3.05 -10.92 -8.15
N LEU A 238 -4.18 -10.49 -8.70
CA LEU A 238 -4.84 -11.14 -9.83
C LEU A 238 -4.24 -10.61 -11.14
N THR A 239 -3.93 -11.50 -12.10
CA THR A 239 -3.49 -11.08 -13.43
C THR A 239 -4.62 -10.38 -14.20
N PRO A 240 -4.30 -9.43 -15.13
CA PRO A 240 -5.32 -8.68 -15.88
C PRO A 240 -6.27 -9.56 -16.70
N ASP A 241 -5.79 -10.71 -17.18
CA ASP A 241 -6.59 -11.73 -17.89
C ASP A 241 -7.41 -12.63 -16.94
N ARG A 242 -7.24 -12.42 -15.61
CA ARG A 242 -7.87 -13.21 -14.54
C ARG A 242 -7.53 -14.71 -14.57
N ALA A 243 -6.47 -15.11 -15.28
CA ALA A 243 -6.10 -16.52 -15.38
C ALA A 243 -5.30 -17.00 -14.16
N HIS A 244 -4.52 -16.13 -13.54
CA HIS A 244 -3.63 -16.48 -12.44
C HIS A 244 -3.67 -15.48 -11.30
N ILE A 245 -3.32 -15.98 -10.11
CA ILE A 245 -3.10 -15.20 -8.90
C ILE A 245 -1.64 -15.33 -8.52
N TYR A 246 -0.96 -14.20 -8.35
CA TYR A 246 0.43 -14.12 -7.89
C TYR A 246 0.46 -13.81 -6.40
N VAL A 247 1.15 -14.63 -5.63
CA VAL A 247 1.40 -14.42 -4.20
C VAL A 247 2.88 -14.10 -4.02
N THR A 248 3.19 -12.94 -3.45
CA THR A 248 4.57 -12.56 -3.15
C THR A 248 5.04 -13.27 -1.88
N ASN A 249 6.16 -14.00 -1.96
CA ASN A 249 6.76 -14.69 -0.82
C ASN A 249 7.99 -13.90 -0.38
N ARG A 250 7.78 -12.91 0.48
CA ARG A 250 8.77 -11.91 0.86
C ARG A 250 10.05 -12.52 1.44
N VAL A 251 9.93 -13.55 2.30
CA VAL A 251 11.06 -14.19 2.98
C VAL A 251 11.79 -15.15 2.07
N ALA A 252 11.06 -15.95 1.29
CA ALA A 252 11.65 -16.91 0.36
C ALA A 252 12.27 -16.25 -0.88
N GLY A 253 11.88 -15.02 -1.22
CA GLY A 253 12.33 -14.38 -2.45
C GLY A 253 11.77 -15.08 -3.68
N SER A 254 10.47 -15.34 -3.72
CA SER A 254 9.79 -16.02 -4.81
C SER A 254 8.35 -15.50 -4.98
N LEU A 255 7.74 -15.86 -6.11
CA LEU A 255 6.30 -15.75 -6.32
C LEU A 255 5.70 -17.15 -6.40
N THR A 256 4.59 -17.38 -5.70
CA THR A 256 3.74 -18.54 -5.93
C THR A 256 2.64 -18.13 -6.91
N VAL A 257 2.51 -18.84 -8.03
CA VAL A 257 1.46 -18.63 -9.01
C VAL A 257 0.38 -19.68 -8.80
N ILE A 258 -0.85 -19.24 -8.69
CA ILE A 258 -2.05 -20.05 -8.45
C ILE A 258 -2.95 -19.90 -9.68
N ASP A 259 -3.54 -20.98 -10.17
CA ASP A 259 -4.61 -20.93 -11.17
C ASP A 259 -5.84 -20.27 -10.54
N ALA A 260 -6.31 -19.16 -11.10
CA ALA A 260 -7.34 -18.34 -10.48
C ALA A 260 -8.71 -19.05 -10.40
N ARG A 261 -9.03 -19.92 -11.36
CA ARG A 261 -10.32 -20.63 -11.41
C ARG A 261 -10.38 -21.81 -10.42
N THR A 262 -9.30 -22.58 -10.31
CA THR A 262 -9.27 -23.80 -9.48
C THR A 262 -8.68 -23.58 -8.10
N LEU A 263 -8.00 -22.45 -7.89
CA LEU A 263 -7.16 -22.13 -6.74
C LEU A 263 -6.08 -23.20 -6.51
N GLY A 264 -5.64 -23.86 -7.58
CA GLY A 264 -4.57 -24.86 -7.57
C GLY A 264 -3.21 -24.22 -7.77
N PHE A 265 -2.15 -24.82 -7.18
CA PHE A 265 -0.78 -24.42 -7.46
C PHE A 265 -0.49 -24.56 -8.97
N HIS A 266 0.06 -23.53 -9.59
CA HIS A 266 0.45 -23.55 -11.00
C HIS A 266 1.97 -23.63 -11.16
N LYS A 267 2.71 -22.63 -10.68
CA LYS A 267 4.17 -22.61 -10.72
C LYS A 267 4.77 -21.74 -9.62
N ARG A 268 6.09 -21.86 -9.47
CA ARG A 268 6.90 -20.95 -8.64
C ARG A 268 7.85 -20.17 -9.52
N ILE A 269 8.03 -18.88 -9.22
CA ILE A 269 8.95 -17.99 -9.92
C ILE A 269 9.99 -17.50 -8.90
N PRO A 270 11.30 -17.78 -9.09
CA PRO A 270 12.33 -17.16 -8.28
C PRO A 270 12.31 -15.63 -8.44
N MET A 271 12.27 -14.90 -7.32
CA MET A 271 12.25 -13.44 -7.30
C MET A 271 13.05 -12.95 -6.07
N PRO A 272 14.39 -13.12 -6.07
CA PRO A 272 15.20 -12.78 -4.91
C PRO A 272 15.18 -11.27 -4.65
N GLY A 273 15.18 -10.90 -3.36
CA GLY A 273 15.18 -9.50 -2.94
C GLY A 273 13.94 -9.07 -2.17
N GLY A 274 13.10 -10.04 -1.77
CA GLY A 274 11.91 -9.79 -0.96
C GLY A 274 10.80 -9.11 -1.76
N PRO A 275 10.13 -9.84 -2.68
CA PRO A 275 9.02 -9.30 -3.45
C PRO A 275 7.90 -8.85 -2.51
N ASP A 276 7.40 -7.66 -2.73
CA ASP A 276 6.41 -7.00 -1.88
C ASP A 276 5.13 -6.73 -2.67
N ASP A 277 4.97 -5.54 -3.23
CA ASP A 277 3.86 -5.21 -4.12
C ASP A 277 4.26 -5.34 -5.59
N LEU A 278 3.26 -5.52 -6.45
CA LEU A 278 3.45 -5.55 -7.89
C LEU A 278 2.29 -4.90 -8.66
N CYS A 279 2.60 -4.48 -9.90
CA CYS A 279 1.61 -4.09 -10.91
C CYS A 279 1.88 -4.81 -12.22
N PHE A 280 0.83 -5.14 -12.98
CA PHE A 280 0.96 -5.69 -14.33
C PHE A 280 0.86 -4.60 -15.38
N ALA A 281 1.85 -4.55 -16.29
CA ALA A 281 1.86 -3.65 -17.42
C ALA A 281 1.06 -4.25 -18.61
N PRO A 282 0.61 -3.42 -19.58
CA PRO A 282 -0.18 -3.88 -20.73
C PRO A 282 0.53 -4.91 -21.62
N ASP A 283 1.86 -4.96 -21.59
CA ASP A 283 2.66 -5.97 -22.30
C ASP A 283 2.72 -7.33 -21.56
N GLY A 284 2.02 -7.44 -20.44
CA GLY A 284 1.93 -8.62 -19.58
C GLY A 284 3.07 -8.76 -18.57
N LYS A 285 4.04 -7.84 -18.57
CA LYS A 285 5.12 -7.89 -17.58
C LYS A 285 4.64 -7.46 -16.19
N ALA A 286 5.19 -8.11 -15.16
CA ALA A 286 4.99 -7.72 -13.78
C ALA A 286 6.13 -6.81 -13.29
N TRP A 287 5.77 -5.64 -12.80
CA TRP A 287 6.68 -4.70 -12.14
C TRP A 287 6.57 -4.91 -10.64
N ILE A 288 7.64 -5.34 -9.99
CA ILE A 288 7.64 -5.89 -8.63
C ILE A 288 8.58 -5.08 -7.74
N ALA A 289 8.09 -4.54 -6.65
CA ALA A 289 8.93 -3.93 -5.62
C ALA A 289 9.71 -5.02 -4.88
N LEU A 290 11.05 -4.95 -4.91
CA LEU A 290 11.95 -5.89 -4.24
C LEU A 290 12.52 -5.22 -2.98
N ARG A 291 11.78 -5.35 -1.88
CA ARG A 291 11.95 -4.60 -0.64
C ARG A 291 13.35 -4.65 -0.04
N PHE A 292 13.98 -5.84 -0.04
CA PHE A 292 15.28 -6.04 0.58
C PHE A 292 16.46 -5.76 -0.37
N ALA A 293 16.18 -5.57 -1.66
CA ALA A 293 17.20 -5.33 -2.69
C ALA A 293 17.28 -3.88 -3.17
N SER A 294 16.40 -2.99 -2.71
CA SER A 294 16.28 -1.61 -3.20
C SER A 294 16.19 -1.54 -4.72
N ARG A 295 15.31 -2.37 -5.30
CA ARG A 295 15.13 -2.51 -6.73
C ARG A 295 13.66 -2.74 -7.08
N VAL A 296 13.33 -2.46 -8.34
CA VAL A 296 12.15 -3.01 -9.01
C VAL A 296 12.62 -4.15 -9.91
N GLY A 297 11.98 -5.31 -9.80
CA GLY A 297 12.09 -6.40 -10.76
C GLY A 297 11.04 -6.23 -11.86
N VAL A 298 11.43 -6.32 -13.12
CA VAL A 298 10.51 -6.36 -14.27
C VAL A 298 10.53 -7.76 -14.84
N TYR A 299 9.58 -8.58 -14.44
CA TYR A 299 9.46 -9.97 -14.84
C TYR A 299 8.62 -10.11 -16.10
N ASP A 300 9.13 -10.85 -17.08
CA ASP A 300 8.44 -11.20 -18.32
C ASP A 300 7.96 -12.65 -18.26
N PRO A 301 6.62 -12.90 -18.14
CA PRO A 301 6.09 -14.25 -18.05
C PRO A 301 6.23 -15.09 -19.33
N LYS A 302 6.58 -14.47 -20.47
CA LYS A 302 6.79 -15.17 -21.75
C LYS A 302 8.17 -15.79 -21.85
N THR A 303 9.17 -15.20 -21.19
CA THR A 303 10.57 -15.60 -21.27
C THR A 303 11.14 -16.08 -19.93
N ASP A 304 10.39 -15.93 -18.84
CA ASP A 304 10.79 -16.10 -17.44
C ASP A 304 12.02 -15.24 -17.03
N ALA A 305 12.33 -14.20 -17.80
CA ALA A 305 13.42 -13.27 -17.54
C ALA A 305 12.98 -12.17 -16.58
N THR A 306 13.92 -11.68 -15.75
CA THR A 306 13.71 -10.54 -14.85
C THR A 306 14.82 -9.52 -15.04
N ASP A 307 14.46 -8.30 -15.40
CA ASP A 307 15.36 -7.15 -15.38
C ASP A 307 15.22 -6.40 -14.05
N HIS A 308 16.27 -5.66 -13.67
CA HIS A 308 16.29 -4.94 -12.40
C HIS A 308 16.55 -3.45 -12.59
N ILE A 309 15.78 -2.60 -11.90
CA ILE A 309 15.90 -1.16 -11.88
C ILE A 309 16.25 -0.73 -10.44
N PRO A 310 17.44 -0.13 -10.18
CA PRO A 310 17.75 0.41 -8.86
C PRO A 310 16.80 1.56 -8.50
N VAL A 311 16.31 1.57 -7.26
CA VAL A 311 15.43 2.61 -6.70
C VAL A 311 15.86 2.94 -5.27
N GLY A 312 15.12 3.79 -4.58
CA GLY A 312 15.36 4.11 -3.18
C GLY A 312 15.23 2.90 -2.24
N ARG A 313 15.58 3.10 -0.97
CA ARG A 313 15.68 2.03 0.02
C ARG A 313 14.33 1.47 0.42
N SER A 314 14.23 0.14 0.47
CA SER A 314 13.06 -0.63 0.91
C SER A 314 11.79 -0.27 0.12
N PRO A 315 11.78 -0.44 -1.22
CA PRO A 315 10.57 -0.22 -2.01
C PRO A 315 9.44 -1.13 -1.52
N HIS A 316 8.24 -0.57 -1.43
CA HIS A 316 7.04 -1.25 -0.92
C HIS A 316 5.95 -1.22 -1.99
N GLY A 317 5.14 -0.15 -2.05
CA GLY A 317 4.12 0.00 -3.08
C GLY A 317 4.70 0.40 -4.43
N ILE A 318 4.05 -0.04 -5.49
CA ILE A 318 4.36 0.34 -6.87
C ILE A 318 3.06 0.62 -7.62
N PHE A 319 3.00 1.74 -8.32
CA PHE A 319 1.93 2.13 -9.23
C PHE A 319 2.52 2.36 -10.62
N ILE A 320 1.79 1.98 -11.67
CA ILE A 320 2.18 2.28 -13.06
C ILE A 320 1.08 3.09 -13.75
N SER A 321 1.45 4.16 -14.43
CA SER A 321 0.48 5.10 -15.05
C SER A 321 -0.33 4.48 -16.19
N THR A 322 0.10 3.34 -16.74
CA THR A 322 -0.68 2.58 -17.73
C THR A 322 -2.01 2.07 -17.18
N LEU A 323 -2.16 1.93 -15.86
CA LEU A 323 -3.43 1.60 -15.21
C LEU A 323 -4.53 2.65 -15.47
N LEU A 324 -4.17 3.87 -15.84
CA LEU A 324 -5.14 4.92 -16.19
C LEU A 324 -5.93 4.59 -17.46
N THR A 325 -5.33 3.82 -18.37
CA THR A 325 -5.90 3.43 -19.66
C THR A 325 -6.19 1.93 -19.78
N ASP A 326 -5.50 1.10 -18.98
CA ASP A 326 -5.69 -0.36 -18.94
C ASP A 326 -6.76 -0.73 -17.91
N ARG A 327 -8.03 -0.72 -18.34
CA ARG A 327 -9.17 -1.02 -17.47
C ARG A 327 -9.16 -2.44 -16.87
N PRO A 328 -8.80 -3.52 -17.63
CA PRO A 328 -8.66 -4.86 -17.06
C PRO A 328 -7.61 -4.94 -15.95
N ALA A 329 -6.43 -4.38 -16.15
CA ALA A 329 -5.38 -4.36 -15.14
C ALA A 329 -5.79 -3.57 -13.90
N LEU A 330 -6.42 -2.40 -14.07
CA LEU A 330 -6.93 -1.61 -12.95
C LEU A 330 -8.02 -2.34 -12.18
N ALA A 331 -8.92 -3.04 -12.87
CA ALA A 331 -9.98 -3.84 -12.23
C ALA A 331 -9.39 -5.00 -11.42
N ALA A 332 -8.37 -5.69 -11.93
CA ALA A 332 -7.66 -6.74 -11.21
C ALA A 332 -6.96 -6.20 -9.95
N MET A 333 -6.33 -5.02 -10.05
CA MET A 333 -5.68 -4.37 -8.91
C MET A 333 -6.67 -3.92 -7.82
N LYS A 334 -7.89 -3.56 -8.18
CA LYS A 334 -8.93 -3.15 -7.20
C LYS A 334 -9.48 -4.31 -6.37
N LEU A 335 -9.17 -5.53 -6.72
CA LEU A 335 -9.56 -6.73 -5.97
C LEU A 335 -8.46 -7.18 -4.99
N ALA A 336 -7.22 -6.76 -5.24
CA ALA A 336 -6.04 -7.14 -4.47
C ALA A 336 -5.80 -6.28 -3.22
#